data_f1cafa51fbe7affa82c9ebb50bbebb91
#
_entry.id   f1cafa51fbe7affa82c9ebb50bbebb91
#
_cell.length_a   1.000
_cell.length_b   1.000
_cell.length_c   1.000
_cell.angle_alpha   90.00
_cell.angle_beta   90.00
_cell.angle_gamma   90.00
#
_symmetry.space_group_name_H-M   'P 1'
#
loop_
_entity.id
_entity.type
_entity.pdbx_description
1 polymer ?
#
loop_
_entity_poly.entity_id
_entity_poly.type
_entity_poly.pdbx_seq_one_letter_code
_entity_poly.pdbx_strand_id
1 'polypeptide(L)'
;MNRITAWLGARWAPCVVIAIGIVLAAPALTADFTGDDHLHRVLERKDTGIPGMQSRPLDLFVFADGNAGEMAQMRDVGVFPWWVDPQLKLAFFRPLSSATHAVDHALWPDNAAAQLAHNLCWHALALVVAWLVFRRFLAKRWIAVLALALFAFDDARGPVVGWIANRNALVACVLAVPVLLAHDRWRRDGWMPGRYLAPLGFAIALGAGESSVAILAYLAAHALWLDRATLRQRAIALAPYFVILVSWRVLYAHLGYGVAGSGIYLDPGPTQSASSSTRRSGYRSCCSVSSRCRGRTSHRSIP
;
A
#
# COMPACT_ATOMS: atom_id res chain seq x y z
N MET A 1 -27.42 10.40 -28.57
CA MET A 1 -26.74 9.90 -27.36
C MET A 1 -27.25 8.46 -27.13
N ASN A 2 -26.34 7.48 -27.10
CA ASN A 2 -26.72 6.07 -26.95
C ASN A 2 -27.33 5.85 -25.54
N ARG A 3 -28.25 4.88 -25.36
CA ARG A 3 -28.90 4.55 -24.07
C ARG A 3 -27.89 4.34 -22.95
N ILE A 4 -26.75 3.70 -23.24
CA ILE A 4 -25.68 3.43 -22.27
C ILE A 4 -25.06 4.73 -21.74
N THR A 5 -24.74 5.69 -22.63
CA THR A 5 -24.16 6.97 -22.21
C THR A 5 -25.14 7.85 -21.44
N ALA A 6 -26.44 7.71 -21.74
CA ALA A 6 -27.50 8.38 -20.97
C ALA A 6 -27.60 7.81 -19.55
N TRP A 7 -27.56 6.47 -19.41
CA TRP A 7 -27.60 5.78 -18.12
C TRP A 7 -26.36 6.12 -17.27
N LEU A 8 -25.16 5.99 -17.83
CA LEU A 8 -23.92 6.35 -17.15
C LEU A 8 -23.83 7.85 -16.80
N GLY A 9 -24.54 8.72 -17.54
CA GLY A 9 -24.64 10.15 -17.26
C GLY A 9 -25.60 10.51 -16.13
N ALA A 10 -26.44 9.58 -15.67
CA ALA A 10 -27.44 9.80 -14.63
C ALA A 10 -26.80 10.20 -13.28
N ARG A 11 -27.52 10.98 -12.46
CA ARG A 11 -27.01 11.44 -11.15
C ARG A 11 -26.78 10.32 -10.15
N TRP A 12 -27.56 9.26 -10.23
CA TRP A 12 -27.50 8.10 -9.35
C TRP A 12 -26.46 7.04 -9.79
N ALA A 13 -26.01 7.07 -11.05
CA ALA A 13 -25.11 6.05 -11.59
C ALA A 13 -23.83 5.81 -10.76
N PRO A 14 -23.12 6.83 -10.24
CA PRO A 14 -21.95 6.57 -9.40
C PRO A 14 -22.31 5.85 -8.09
N CYS A 15 -23.46 6.15 -7.48
CA CYS A 15 -23.91 5.45 -6.26
C CYS A 15 -24.16 3.97 -6.52
N VAL A 16 -24.75 3.64 -7.67
CA VAL A 16 -24.97 2.24 -8.07
C VAL A 16 -23.66 1.52 -8.33
N VAL A 17 -22.71 2.16 -9.02
CA VAL A 17 -21.39 1.58 -9.26
C VAL A 17 -20.65 1.32 -7.95
N ILE A 18 -20.66 2.28 -7.01
CA ILE A 18 -20.07 2.11 -5.68
C ILE A 18 -20.74 0.95 -4.94
N ALA A 19 -22.07 0.90 -4.92
CA ALA A 19 -22.82 -0.16 -4.26
C ALA A 19 -22.48 -1.54 -4.84
N ILE A 20 -22.44 -1.67 -6.18
CA ILE A 20 -22.03 -2.92 -6.84
C ILE A 20 -20.57 -3.26 -6.47
N GLY A 21 -19.64 -2.30 -6.48
CA GLY A 21 -18.26 -2.54 -6.09
C GLY A 21 -18.13 -3.04 -4.65
N ILE A 22 -18.93 -2.53 -3.72
CA ILE A 22 -18.97 -3.01 -2.33
C ILE A 22 -19.56 -4.44 -2.27
N VAL A 23 -20.63 -4.72 -2.99
CA VAL A 23 -21.26 -6.06 -3.04
C VAL A 23 -20.31 -7.08 -3.64
N LEU A 24 -19.58 -6.74 -4.70
CA LEU A 24 -18.57 -7.62 -5.31
C LEU A 24 -17.38 -7.91 -4.37
N ALA A 25 -17.06 -6.99 -3.47
CA ALA A 25 -16.02 -7.18 -2.47
C ALA A 25 -16.53 -7.89 -1.18
N ALA A 26 -17.86 -7.98 -0.98
CA ALA A 26 -18.45 -8.57 0.22
C ALA A 26 -18.08 -10.04 0.50
N PRO A 27 -17.79 -10.92 -0.50
CA PRO A 27 -17.28 -12.26 -0.24
C PRO A 27 -15.99 -12.28 0.61
N ALA A 28 -15.20 -11.20 0.64
CA ALA A 28 -14.07 -11.07 1.54
C ALA A 28 -14.45 -11.26 3.02
N LEU A 29 -15.69 -10.95 3.42
CA LEU A 29 -16.17 -11.12 4.79
C LEU A 29 -16.19 -12.59 5.26
N THR A 30 -16.12 -13.54 4.33
CA THR A 30 -16.07 -14.98 4.64
C THR A 30 -14.65 -15.52 4.79
N ALA A 31 -13.63 -14.67 4.55
CA ALA A 31 -12.25 -15.03 4.78
C ALA A 31 -11.93 -15.04 6.29
N ASP A 32 -10.92 -15.82 6.66
CA ASP A 32 -10.36 -15.81 8.01
C ASP A 32 -9.06 -15.00 8.05
N PHE A 33 -8.42 -14.91 9.21
CA PHE A 33 -7.08 -14.33 9.35
C PHE A 33 -6.08 -15.08 8.47
N THR A 34 -5.25 -14.34 7.74
CA THR A 34 -4.30 -14.90 6.77
C THR A 34 -2.93 -14.22 6.86
N GLY A 35 -1.86 -14.99 6.66
CA GLY A 35 -0.50 -14.44 6.54
C GLY A 35 -0.13 -13.53 7.70
N ASP A 36 0.19 -12.27 7.39
CA ASP A 36 0.64 -11.25 8.35
C ASP A 36 -0.43 -10.86 9.39
N ASP A 37 -1.72 -11.20 9.17
CA ASP A 37 -2.78 -10.94 10.15
C ASP A 37 -2.48 -11.65 11.47
N HIS A 38 -1.93 -12.88 11.41
CA HIS A 38 -1.54 -13.64 12.59
C HIS A 38 -0.39 -12.96 13.33
N LEU A 39 0.59 -12.38 12.61
CA LEU A 39 1.68 -11.64 13.22
C LEU A 39 1.19 -10.35 13.87
N HIS A 40 0.31 -9.60 13.20
CA HIS A 40 -0.29 -8.39 13.79
C HIS A 40 -1.03 -8.72 15.10
N ARG A 41 -1.83 -9.78 15.13
CA ARG A 41 -2.53 -10.22 16.35
C ARG A 41 -1.58 -10.58 17.50
N VAL A 42 -0.41 -11.11 17.19
CA VAL A 42 0.63 -11.40 18.20
C VAL A 42 1.29 -10.11 18.69
N LEU A 43 1.66 -9.19 17.76
CA LEU A 43 2.31 -7.92 18.11
C LEU A 43 1.42 -6.99 18.94
N GLU A 44 0.10 -7.12 18.84
CA GLU A 44 -0.89 -6.37 19.64
C GLU A 44 -1.02 -6.88 21.07
N ARG A 45 -0.58 -8.12 21.38
CA ARG A 45 -0.62 -8.67 22.73
C ARG A 45 0.48 -8.06 23.60
N LYS A 46 0.20 -7.89 24.90
CA LYS A 46 1.20 -7.44 25.88
C LYS A 46 2.37 -8.42 26.00
N ASP A 47 2.07 -9.72 25.94
CA ASP A 47 3.06 -10.79 25.85
C ASP A 47 2.83 -11.55 24.54
N THR A 48 3.82 -11.51 23.66
CA THR A 48 3.75 -12.19 22.37
C THR A 48 3.83 -13.71 22.50
N GLY A 49 4.43 -14.21 23.59
CA GLY A 49 4.73 -15.62 23.78
C GLY A 49 5.77 -16.17 22.79
N ILE A 50 6.38 -15.32 21.98
CA ILE A 50 7.36 -15.68 20.95
C ILE A 50 8.72 -15.09 21.31
N PRO A 51 9.77 -15.92 21.58
CA PRO A 51 11.10 -15.43 21.82
C PRO A 51 11.62 -14.53 20.69
N GLY A 52 12.21 -13.40 21.04
CA GLY A 52 12.73 -12.43 20.09
C GLY A 52 11.67 -11.48 19.48
N MET A 53 10.39 -11.67 19.75
CA MET A 53 9.33 -10.81 19.24
C MET A 53 8.76 -9.91 20.35
N GLN A 54 8.80 -8.59 20.14
CA GLN A 54 8.30 -7.60 21.09
C GLN A 54 6.88 -7.15 20.74
N SER A 55 6.06 -6.85 21.76
CA SER A 55 4.75 -6.21 21.56
C SER A 55 4.89 -4.81 20.98
N ARG A 56 4.13 -4.51 19.91
CA ARG A 56 4.20 -3.23 19.18
C ARG A 56 2.81 -2.77 18.70
N PRO A 57 1.86 -2.50 19.61
CA PRO A 57 0.44 -2.31 19.26
C PRO A 57 0.17 -1.08 18.37
N LEU A 58 1.07 -0.08 18.34
CA LEU A 58 0.96 1.10 17.46
C LEU A 58 2.03 1.11 16.36
N ASP A 59 2.79 0.01 16.23
CA ASP A 59 3.87 -0.14 15.26
C ASP A 59 3.89 -1.56 14.67
N LEU A 60 2.73 -2.03 14.23
CA LEU A 60 2.47 -3.40 13.81
C LEU A 60 3.24 -3.83 12.55
N PHE A 61 3.78 -2.88 11.81
CA PHE A 61 4.48 -3.14 10.56
C PHE A 61 6.01 -3.27 10.74
N VAL A 62 6.46 -3.56 11.96
CA VAL A 62 7.85 -3.95 12.27
C VAL A 62 7.89 -5.45 12.52
N PHE A 63 8.21 -6.21 11.48
CA PHE A 63 8.28 -7.68 11.51
C PHE A 63 9.68 -8.18 11.91
N ALA A 64 10.70 -7.43 11.53
CA ALA A 64 12.10 -7.65 11.88
C ALA A 64 12.83 -6.29 11.86
N ASP A 65 13.64 -6.02 12.87
CA ASP A 65 14.32 -4.73 13.02
C ASP A 65 15.81 -4.76 12.62
N GLY A 66 16.32 -5.94 12.20
CA GLY A 66 17.72 -6.15 11.84
C GLY A 66 18.58 -6.67 13.00
N ASN A 67 17.99 -6.97 14.17
CA ASN A 67 18.69 -7.54 15.30
C ASN A 67 18.91 -9.06 15.08
N ALA A 68 20.17 -9.44 14.86
CA ALA A 68 20.52 -10.84 14.58
C ALA A 68 20.22 -11.79 15.76
N GLY A 69 20.25 -11.29 17.00
CA GLY A 69 19.93 -12.09 18.18
C GLY A 69 18.43 -12.42 18.27
N GLU A 70 17.57 -11.43 18.06
CA GLU A 70 16.11 -11.61 18.00
C GLU A 70 15.72 -12.49 16.81
N MET A 71 16.36 -12.27 15.64
CA MET A 71 16.14 -13.10 14.46
C MET A 71 16.53 -14.58 14.69
N ALA A 72 17.63 -14.86 15.41
CA ALA A 72 18.03 -16.22 15.75
C ALA A 72 16.93 -16.90 16.60
N GLN A 73 16.45 -16.23 17.64
CA GLN A 73 15.38 -16.74 18.50
C GLN A 73 14.08 -17.02 17.73
N MET A 74 13.67 -16.10 16.85
CA MET A 74 12.48 -16.27 16.01
C MET A 74 12.64 -17.41 15.00
N ARG A 75 13.86 -17.66 14.48
CA ARG A 75 14.14 -18.82 13.62
C ARG A 75 14.11 -20.14 14.38
N ASP A 76 14.63 -20.17 15.60
CA ASP A 76 14.65 -21.38 16.44
C ASP A 76 13.24 -21.88 16.76
N VAL A 77 12.27 -20.97 16.88
CA VAL A 77 10.85 -21.30 17.09
C VAL A 77 10.03 -21.37 15.79
N GLY A 78 10.68 -21.22 14.61
CA GLY A 78 10.04 -21.43 13.30
C GLY A 78 9.19 -20.26 12.78
N VAL A 79 9.28 -19.07 13.39
CA VAL A 79 8.61 -17.86 12.86
C VAL A 79 9.19 -17.45 11.52
N PHE A 80 10.51 -17.49 11.39
CA PHE A 80 11.21 -17.31 10.12
C PHE A 80 11.94 -18.60 9.69
N PRO A 81 12.02 -18.86 8.37
CA PRO A 81 12.77 -20.02 7.86
C PRO A 81 14.28 -19.88 8.15
N TRP A 82 14.99 -21.01 8.22
CA TRP A 82 16.43 -21.07 8.51
C TRP A 82 17.31 -20.36 7.47
N TRP A 83 16.81 -20.16 6.22
CA TRP A 83 17.56 -19.52 5.12
C TRP A 83 17.38 -17.99 5.07
N VAL A 84 16.61 -17.40 5.99
CA VAL A 84 16.42 -15.96 6.06
C VAL A 84 17.70 -15.30 6.55
N ASP A 85 17.99 -14.11 5.99
CA ASP A 85 19.13 -13.29 6.38
C ASP A 85 19.11 -13.04 7.90
N PRO A 86 20.20 -13.34 8.64
CA PRO A 86 20.25 -13.07 10.08
C PRO A 86 20.06 -11.59 10.45
N GLN A 87 20.32 -10.68 9.53
CA GLN A 87 20.13 -9.22 9.70
C GLN A 87 18.91 -8.72 8.91
N LEU A 88 17.92 -9.59 8.65
CA LEU A 88 16.69 -9.18 7.98
C LEU A 88 16.09 -7.98 8.71
N LYS A 89 15.79 -6.95 7.94
CA LYS A 89 15.03 -5.80 8.37
C LYS A 89 13.78 -5.64 7.52
N LEU A 90 12.63 -5.63 8.17
CA LEU A 90 11.32 -5.38 7.60
C LEU A 90 10.56 -4.48 8.57
N ALA A 91 10.80 -3.18 8.50
CA ALA A 91 10.27 -2.19 9.43
C ALA A 91 9.69 -1.01 8.64
N PHE A 92 8.39 -0.80 8.74
CA PHE A 92 7.65 0.22 8.00
C PHE A 92 6.96 1.18 8.95
N PHE A 93 7.12 2.49 8.73
CA PHE A 93 6.50 3.54 9.54
C PHE A 93 5.05 3.78 9.13
N ARG A 94 4.10 3.10 9.76
CA ARG A 94 2.66 3.15 9.44
C ARG A 94 1.78 3.34 10.68
N PRO A 95 2.02 4.36 11.52
CA PRO A 95 1.32 4.51 12.80
C PRO A 95 -0.20 4.69 12.65
N LEU A 96 -0.67 5.38 11.59
CA LEU A 96 -2.11 5.53 11.37
C LEU A 96 -2.80 4.23 10.98
N SER A 97 -2.14 3.41 10.15
CA SER A 97 -2.65 2.08 9.82
C SER A 97 -2.65 1.19 11.06
N SER A 98 -1.57 1.19 11.85
CA SER A 98 -1.50 0.45 13.12
C SER A 98 -2.62 0.89 14.08
N ALA A 99 -2.92 2.18 14.17
CA ALA A 99 -4.03 2.67 14.99
C ALA A 99 -5.40 2.10 14.56
N THR A 100 -5.63 1.88 13.25
CA THR A 100 -6.87 1.24 12.78
C THR A 100 -6.97 -0.22 13.20
N HIS A 101 -5.84 -0.94 13.27
CA HIS A 101 -5.79 -2.31 13.76
C HIS A 101 -5.95 -2.36 15.29
N ALA A 102 -5.35 -1.40 16.02
CA ALA A 102 -5.54 -1.32 17.48
C ALA A 102 -7.00 -1.11 17.85
N VAL A 103 -7.78 -0.34 17.07
CA VAL A 103 -9.24 -0.23 17.24
C VAL A 103 -9.93 -1.58 17.03
N ASP A 104 -9.56 -2.32 15.99
CA ASP A 104 -10.13 -3.64 15.72
C ASP A 104 -9.80 -4.63 16.81
N HIS A 105 -8.54 -4.63 17.27
CA HIS A 105 -8.12 -5.51 18.36
C HIS A 105 -8.86 -5.20 19.68
N ALA A 106 -9.11 -3.93 19.96
CA ALA A 106 -9.86 -3.53 21.14
C ALA A 106 -11.34 -3.92 21.09
N LEU A 107 -11.96 -3.90 19.89
CA LEU A 107 -13.40 -4.14 19.72
C LEU A 107 -13.72 -5.59 19.31
N TRP A 108 -12.88 -6.20 18.46
CA TRP A 108 -13.13 -7.51 17.84
C TRP A 108 -11.85 -8.36 17.70
N PRO A 109 -11.12 -8.67 18.80
CA PRO A 109 -9.79 -9.28 18.74
C PRO A 109 -9.73 -10.62 17.98
N ASP A 110 -10.82 -11.40 18.04
CA ASP A 110 -10.90 -12.74 17.46
C ASP A 110 -11.97 -12.87 16.35
N ASN A 111 -12.49 -11.76 15.85
CA ASN A 111 -13.52 -11.75 14.81
C ASN A 111 -12.99 -11.19 13.51
N ALA A 112 -12.47 -12.09 12.64
CA ALA A 112 -11.96 -11.72 11.32
C ALA A 112 -13.02 -11.02 10.44
N ALA A 113 -14.27 -11.50 10.47
CA ALA A 113 -15.35 -10.92 9.67
C ALA A 113 -15.63 -9.46 10.04
N ALA A 114 -15.59 -9.09 11.33
CA ALA A 114 -15.76 -7.72 11.77
C ALA A 114 -14.58 -6.83 11.32
N GLN A 115 -13.35 -7.34 11.41
CA GLN A 115 -12.16 -6.63 10.94
C GLN A 115 -12.15 -6.46 9.41
N LEU A 116 -12.64 -7.47 8.66
CA LEU A 116 -12.83 -7.40 7.21
C LEU A 116 -13.97 -6.46 6.82
N ALA A 117 -15.04 -6.35 7.63
CA ALA A 117 -16.07 -5.34 7.44
C ALA A 117 -15.50 -3.92 7.59
N HIS A 118 -14.56 -3.70 8.51
CA HIS A 118 -13.82 -2.45 8.61
C HIS A 118 -12.96 -2.19 7.35
N ASN A 119 -12.29 -3.21 6.79
CA ASN A 119 -11.62 -3.09 5.49
C ASN A 119 -12.60 -2.69 4.36
N LEU A 120 -13.79 -3.28 4.36
CA LEU A 120 -14.83 -2.96 3.37
C LEU A 120 -15.32 -1.51 3.51
N CYS A 121 -15.37 -0.95 4.73
CA CYS A 121 -15.66 0.48 4.93
C CYS A 121 -14.55 1.37 4.32
N TRP A 122 -13.27 1.02 4.53
CA TRP A 122 -12.16 1.73 3.88
C TRP A 122 -12.19 1.60 2.36
N HIS A 123 -12.57 0.43 1.82
CA HIS A 123 -12.77 0.24 0.39
C HIS A 123 -13.90 1.13 -0.15
N ALA A 124 -15.04 1.20 0.54
CA ALA A 124 -16.13 2.09 0.17
C ALA A 124 -15.68 3.57 0.12
N LEU A 125 -14.90 4.01 1.12
CA LEU A 125 -14.31 5.35 1.13
C LEU A 125 -13.34 5.55 -0.06
N ALA A 126 -12.53 4.56 -0.40
CA ALA A 126 -11.63 4.63 -1.56
C ALA A 126 -12.41 4.78 -2.87
N LEU A 127 -13.55 4.10 -3.04
CA LEU A 127 -14.42 4.26 -4.20
C LEU A 127 -15.04 5.67 -4.26
N VAL A 128 -15.47 6.22 -3.12
CA VAL A 128 -15.97 7.60 -3.04
C VAL A 128 -14.89 8.59 -3.43
N VAL A 129 -13.68 8.44 -2.90
CA VAL A 129 -12.55 9.32 -3.21
C VAL A 129 -12.17 9.22 -4.70
N ALA A 130 -12.12 8.00 -5.25
CA ALA A 130 -11.88 7.78 -6.68
C ALA A 130 -12.97 8.47 -7.54
N TRP A 131 -14.25 8.36 -7.16
CA TRP A 131 -15.34 9.08 -7.82
C TRP A 131 -15.10 10.59 -7.83
N LEU A 132 -14.72 11.19 -6.69
CA LEU A 132 -14.46 12.63 -6.59
C LEU A 132 -13.35 13.07 -7.55
N VAL A 133 -12.27 12.28 -7.66
CA VAL A 133 -11.18 12.53 -8.60
C VAL A 133 -11.65 12.41 -10.05
N PHE A 134 -12.28 11.30 -10.43
CA PHE A 134 -12.74 11.12 -11.81
C PHE A 134 -13.75 12.20 -12.22
N ARG A 135 -14.65 12.55 -11.30
CA ARG A 135 -15.62 13.64 -11.55
C ARG A 135 -14.97 15.00 -11.67
N ARG A 136 -13.84 15.23 -10.99
CA ARG A 136 -13.09 16.50 -11.05
C ARG A 136 -12.28 16.66 -12.33
N PHE A 137 -11.62 15.60 -12.77
CA PHE A 137 -10.66 15.67 -13.88
C PHE A 137 -11.23 15.24 -15.24
N LEU A 138 -12.33 14.50 -15.28
CA LEU A 138 -12.97 14.06 -16.52
C LEU A 138 -14.15 14.95 -16.89
N ALA A 139 -14.12 15.49 -18.11
CA ALA A 139 -15.07 16.50 -18.55
C ALA A 139 -16.52 15.99 -18.62
N LYS A 140 -16.73 14.74 -19.05
CA LYS A 140 -18.06 14.15 -19.22
C LYS A 140 -18.37 13.19 -18.08
N ARG A 141 -19.54 13.36 -17.44
CA ARG A 141 -19.96 12.54 -16.30
C ARG A 141 -19.98 11.04 -16.62
N TRP A 142 -20.46 10.64 -17.79
CA TRP A 142 -20.49 9.23 -18.19
C TRP A 142 -19.09 8.61 -18.28
N ILE A 143 -18.06 9.39 -18.70
CA ILE A 143 -16.66 8.92 -18.70
C ILE A 143 -16.16 8.75 -17.29
N ALA A 144 -16.49 9.67 -16.37
CA ALA A 144 -16.11 9.57 -14.97
C ALA A 144 -16.75 8.34 -14.29
N VAL A 145 -18.02 8.03 -14.62
CA VAL A 145 -18.70 6.84 -14.10
C VAL A 145 -18.10 5.55 -14.69
N LEU A 146 -17.77 5.55 -15.98
CA LEU A 146 -17.08 4.40 -16.60
C LEU A 146 -15.70 4.17 -15.96
N ALA A 147 -14.92 5.22 -15.74
CA ALA A 147 -13.64 5.12 -15.04
C ALA A 147 -13.81 4.58 -13.60
N LEU A 148 -14.85 5.05 -12.90
CA LEU A 148 -15.18 4.52 -11.58
C LEU A 148 -15.56 3.03 -11.64
N ALA A 149 -16.33 2.61 -12.64
CA ALA A 149 -16.73 1.22 -12.80
C ALA A 149 -15.51 0.31 -13.06
N LEU A 150 -14.62 0.72 -13.96
CA LEU A 150 -13.35 0.01 -14.21
C LEU A 150 -12.50 -0.08 -12.94
N PHE A 151 -12.44 1.00 -12.16
CA PHE A 151 -11.72 0.99 -10.89
C PHE A 151 -12.39 0.12 -9.83
N ALA A 152 -13.73 0.14 -9.74
CA ALA A 152 -14.48 -0.58 -8.70
C ALA A 152 -14.56 -2.09 -8.96
N PHE A 153 -14.52 -2.53 -10.23
CA PHE A 153 -14.72 -3.92 -10.63
C PHE A 153 -13.39 -4.62 -10.98
N ASP A 154 -12.27 -3.97 -10.75
CA ASP A 154 -10.94 -4.53 -10.91
C ASP A 154 -10.72 -5.62 -9.84
N ASP A 155 -10.43 -6.84 -10.25
CA ASP A 155 -10.16 -8.00 -9.38
C ASP A 155 -8.90 -7.84 -8.51
N ALA A 156 -7.95 -7.01 -8.93
CA ALA A 156 -6.79 -6.65 -8.13
C ALA A 156 -7.15 -6.01 -6.77
N ARG A 157 -8.43 -5.66 -6.55
CA ARG A 157 -8.95 -5.18 -5.26
C ARG A 157 -9.16 -6.30 -4.24
N GLY A 158 -9.36 -7.53 -4.69
CA GLY A 158 -9.62 -8.68 -3.83
C GLY A 158 -8.60 -8.82 -2.70
N PRO A 159 -7.29 -8.93 -3.00
CA PRO A 159 -6.25 -9.04 -1.98
C PRO A 159 -6.17 -7.84 -1.03
N VAL A 160 -6.52 -6.63 -1.49
CA VAL A 160 -6.45 -5.43 -0.64
C VAL A 160 -7.61 -5.37 0.35
N VAL A 161 -8.79 -5.87 -0.02
CA VAL A 161 -9.99 -5.88 0.84
C VAL A 161 -10.01 -7.13 1.73
N GLY A 162 -9.65 -8.28 1.17
CA GLY A 162 -9.73 -9.58 1.86
C GLY A 162 -8.52 -9.92 2.75
N TRP A 163 -7.57 -9.03 2.90
CA TRP A 163 -6.39 -9.20 3.75
C TRP A 163 -6.26 -8.05 4.75
N ILE A 164 -6.48 -8.33 6.02
CA ILE A 164 -6.60 -7.32 7.07
C ILE A 164 -5.29 -6.52 7.20
N ALA A 165 -4.14 -7.18 7.22
CA ALA A 165 -2.83 -6.53 7.30
C ALA A 165 -2.55 -5.57 6.12
N ASN A 166 -3.19 -5.79 4.96
CA ASN A 166 -3.03 -4.92 3.79
C ASN A 166 -3.94 -3.68 3.80
N ARG A 167 -4.71 -3.46 4.86
CA ARG A 167 -5.54 -2.25 5.06
C ARG A 167 -4.76 -0.94 4.86
N ASN A 168 -3.48 -0.94 5.18
CA ASN A 168 -2.62 0.22 5.00
C ASN A 168 -2.69 0.80 3.58
N ALA A 169 -2.88 -0.02 2.55
CA ALA A 169 -3.04 0.44 1.17
C ALA A 169 -4.35 1.23 0.97
N LEU A 170 -5.44 0.79 1.59
CA LEU A 170 -6.73 1.50 1.55
C LEU A 170 -6.65 2.82 2.33
N VAL A 171 -6.12 2.78 3.54
CA VAL A 171 -5.96 3.97 4.40
C VAL A 171 -5.08 5.01 3.71
N ALA A 172 -3.93 4.60 3.15
CA ALA A 172 -3.04 5.48 2.40
C ALA A 172 -3.75 6.09 1.17
N CYS A 173 -4.50 5.31 0.41
CA CYS A 173 -5.27 5.79 -0.74
C CYS A 173 -6.32 6.84 -0.32
N VAL A 174 -7.11 6.54 0.72
CA VAL A 174 -8.17 7.43 1.21
C VAL A 174 -7.62 8.75 1.75
N LEU A 175 -6.44 8.74 2.34
CA LEU A 175 -5.80 9.94 2.89
C LEU A 175 -4.98 10.72 1.83
N ALA A 176 -4.27 10.02 0.94
CA ALA A 176 -3.39 10.67 -0.03
C ALA A 176 -4.16 11.28 -1.23
N VAL A 177 -5.18 10.60 -1.74
CA VAL A 177 -5.86 11.04 -2.96
C VAL A 177 -6.61 12.38 -2.80
N PRO A 178 -7.27 12.68 -1.66
CA PRO A 178 -7.86 14.02 -1.42
C PRO A 178 -6.84 15.17 -1.43
N VAL A 179 -5.56 14.90 -1.19
CA VAL A 179 -4.47 15.89 -1.31
C VAL A 179 -4.46 16.50 -2.70
N LEU A 180 -4.58 15.67 -3.75
CA LEU A 180 -4.63 16.14 -5.14
C LEU A 180 -5.85 17.02 -5.38
N LEU A 181 -7.02 16.65 -4.85
CA LEU A 181 -8.24 17.45 -4.99
C LEU A 181 -8.13 18.81 -4.29
N ALA A 182 -7.58 18.82 -3.07
CA ALA A 182 -7.38 20.06 -2.32
C ALA A 182 -6.37 20.99 -3.01
N HIS A 183 -5.26 20.41 -3.52
CA HIS A 183 -4.26 21.14 -4.30
C HIS A 183 -4.86 21.70 -5.59
N ASP A 184 -5.59 20.89 -6.35
CA ASP A 184 -6.22 21.32 -7.61
C ASP A 184 -7.25 22.45 -7.37
N ARG A 185 -8.09 22.35 -6.33
CA ARG A 185 -9.05 23.40 -5.97
C ARG A 185 -8.36 24.71 -5.58
N TRP A 186 -7.26 24.62 -4.86
CA TRP A 186 -6.45 25.78 -4.58
C TRP A 186 -5.90 26.42 -5.85
N ARG A 187 -5.29 25.62 -6.72
CA ARG A 187 -4.57 26.13 -7.91
C ARG A 187 -5.50 26.62 -9.01
N ARG A 188 -6.63 25.95 -9.22
CA ARG A 188 -7.54 26.23 -10.35
C ARG A 188 -8.78 27.02 -9.98
N ASP A 189 -9.32 26.82 -8.78
CA ASP A 189 -10.53 27.49 -8.31
C ASP A 189 -10.23 28.64 -7.33
N GLY A 190 -8.96 28.85 -6.92
CA GLY A 190 -8.59 29.86 -5.92
C GLY A 190 -8.99 29.55 -4.49
N TRP A 191 -9.34 28.27 -4.17
CA TRP A 191 -9.75 27.87 -2.83
C TRP A 191 -8.56 27.87 -1.87
N MET A 192 -8.39 28.99 -1.15
CA MET A 192 -7.23 29.24 -0.30
C MET A 192 -6.98 28.21 0.81
N PRO A 193 -7.99 27.57 1.46
CA PRO A 193 -7.69 26.52 2.45
C PRO A 193 -6.89 25.35 1.88
N GLY A 194 -7.02 25.04 0.59
CA GLY A 194 -6.27 23.99 -0.08
C GLY A 194 -4.76 24.18 -0.05
N ARG A 195 -4.28 25.44 0.06
CA ARG A 195 -2.85 25.77 0.20
C ARG A 195 -2.21 25.11 1.44
N TYR A 196 -2.98 24.99 2.52
CA TYR A 196 -2.52 24.45 3.79
C TYR A 196 -3.01 23.01 4.00
N LEU A 197 -4.28 22.75 3.68
CA LEU A 197 -4.89 21.43 3.89
C LEU A 197 -4.27 20.34 3.03
N ALA A 198 -3.79 20.65 1.80
CA ALA A 198 -3.20 19.67 0.95
C ALA A 198 -1.81 19.21 1.45
N PRO A 199 -0.85 20.09 1.79
CA PRO A 199 0.41 19.66 2.41
C PRO A 199 0.22 18.96 3.77
N LEU A 200 -0.71 19.46 4.61
CA LEU A 200 -1.03 18.80 5.88
C LEU A 200 -1.61 17.39 5.67
N GLY A 201 -2.55 17.25 4.72
CA GLY A 201 -3.11 15.95 4.34
C GLY A 201 -2.03 14.98 3.82
N PHE A 202 -1.05 15.48 3.09
CA PHE A 202 0.08 14.68 2.63
C PHE A 202 0.94 14.20 3.81
N ALA A 203 1.26 15.08 4.77
CA ALA A 203 1.99 14.70 5.97
C ALA A 203 1.26 13.60 6.78
N ILE A 204 -0.06 13.72 6.91
CA ILE A 204 -0.91 12.72 7.58
C ILE A 204 -0.91 11.41 6.78
N ALA A 205 -1.06 11.47 5.45
CA ALA A 205 -1.09 10.28 4.59
C ALA A 205 0.20 9.46 4.64
N LEU A 206 1.37 10.10 4.82
CA LEU A 206 2.66 9.41 5.02
C LEU A 206 2.68 8.55 6.29
N GLY A 207 1.89 8.89 7.30
CA GLY A 207 1.70 8.07 8.50
C GLY A 207 0.83 6.83 8.28
N ALA A 208 0.13 6.73 7.14
CA ALA A 208 -0.64 5.53 6.78
C ALA A 208 0.21 4.50 6.01
N GLY A 209 1.16 4.97 5.22
CA GLY A 209 2.06 4.09 4.47
C GLY A 209 2.89 4.82 3.42
N GLU A 210 4.01 4.23 3.08
CA GLU A 210 4.99 4.73 2.11
C GLU A 210 4.38 4.92 0.70
N SER A 211 3.35 4.14 0.36
CA SER A 211 2.61 4.25 -0.90
C SER A 211 1.99 5.64 -1.12
N SER A 212 1.74 6.39 -0.04
CA SER A 212 1.26 7.78 -0.10
C SER A 212 2.21 8.71 -0.84
N VAL A 213 3.51 8.38 -0.93
CA VAL A 213 4.50 9.14 -1.71
C VAL A 213 4.11 9.22 -3.19
N ALA A 214 3.40 8.22 -3.71
CA ALA A 214 2.98 8.19 -5.12
C ALA A 214 2.11 9.40 -5.52
N ILE A 215 1.43 10.05 -4.57
CA ILE A 215 0.63 11.25 -4.87
C ILE A 215 1.48 12.40 -5.43
N LEU A 216 2.77 12.44 -5.10
CA LEU A 216 3.69 13.46 -5.62
C LEU A 216 3.83 13.41 -7.15
N ALA A 217 3.78 12.20 -7.73
CA ALA A 217 3.79 12.06 -9.20
C ALA A 217 2.54 12.70 -9.83
N TYR A 218 1.38 12.54 -9.19
CA TYR A 218 0.14 13.18 -9.64
C TYR A 218 0.17 14.69 -9.44
N LEU A 219 0.74 15.19 -8.35
CA LEU A 219 0.92 16.63 -8.13
C LEU A 219 1.92 17.23 -9.14
N ALA A 220 2.99 16.53 -9.48
CA ALA A 220 3.91 16.93 -10.54
C ALA A 220 3.23 16.96 -11.91
N ALA A 221 2.47 15.92 -12.24
CA ALA A 221 1.67 15.88 -13.46
C ALA A 221 0.65 17.02 -13.49
N HIS A 222 -0.05 17.30 -12.39
CA HIS A 222 -0.95 18.45 -12.28
C HIS A 222 -0.21 19.77 -12.57
N ALA A 223 0.95 19.97 -11.96
CA ALA A 223 1.74 21.18 -12.16
C ALA A 223 2.23 21.34 -13.61
N LEU A 224 2.52 20.23 -14.31
CA LEU A 224 3.00 20.27 -15.70
C LEU A 224 1.89 20.53 -16.71
N TRP A 225 0.73 19.87 -16.55
CA TRP A 225 -0.32 19.85 -17.59
C TRP A 225 -1.59 20.62 -17.24
N LEU A 226 -1.90 20.82 -15.96
CA LEU A 226 -3.17 21.43 -15.55
C LEU A 226 -3.03 22.82 -14.94
N ASP A 227 -1.93 23.10 -14.26
CA ASP A 227 -1.66 24.42 -13.68
C ASP A 227 -1.20 25.40 -14.75
N ARG A 228 -1.89 26.54 -14.87
CA ARG A 228 -1.60 27.58 -15.84
C ARG A 228 -0.66 28.69 -15.36
N ALA A 229 -0.19 28.60 -14.11
CA ALA A 229 0.71 29.58 -13.54
C ALA A 229 2.13 29.46 -14.10
N THR A 230 3.00 30.42 -13.76
CA THR A 230 4.42 30.40 -14.15
C THR A 230 5.15 29.22 -13.52
N LEU A 231 6.23 28.73 -14.13
CA LEU A 231 7.02 27.61 -13.59
C LEU A 231 7.50 27.88 -12.15
N ARG A 232 7.90 29.12 -11.85
CA ARG A 232 8.29 29.53 -10.50
C ARG A 232 7.15 29.36 -9.49
N GLN A 233 5.94 29.79 -9.85
CA GLN A 233 4.78 29.65 -8.96
C GLN A 233 4.37 28.18 -8.76
N ARG A 234 4.48 27.33 -9.80
CA ARG A 234 4.24 25.87 -9.69
C ARG A 234 5.29 25.22 -8.78
N ALA A 235 6.57 25.58 -8.93
CA ALA A 235 7.64 25.08 -8.06
C ALA A 235 7.42 25.49 -6.59
N ILE A 236 7.06 26.75 -6.32
CA ILE A 236 6.74 27.24 -4.99
C ILE A 236 5.53 26.49 -4.39
N ALA A 237 4.52 26.17 -5.22
CA ALA A 237 3.34 25.43 -4.76
C ALA A 237 3.67 23.96 -4.39
N LEU A 238 4.68 23.35 -5.04
CA LEU A 238 5.12 22.00 -4.75
C LEU A 238 6.16 21.93 -3.61
N ALA A 239 6.86 23.02 -3.31
CA ALA A 239 7.93 23.07 -2.31
C ALA A 239 7.53 22.51 -0.93
N PRO A 240 6.33 22.80 -0.36
CA PRO A 240 5.93 22.26 0.94
C PRO A 240 5.88 20.74 0.95
N TYR A 241 5.44 20.10 -0.13
CA TYR A 241 5.37 18.63 -0.22
C TYR A 241 6.76 18.02 -0.26
N PHE A 242 7.70 18.66 -0.96
CA PHE A 242 9.07 18.21 -1.01
C PHE A 242 9.75 18.32 0.36
N VAL A 243 9.54 19.43 1.07
CA VAL A 243 10.03 19.61 2.45
C VAL A 243 9.47 18.53 3.38
N ILE A 244 8.16 18.28 3.31
CA ILE A 244 7.50 17.22 4.12
C ILE A 244 8.09 15.86 3.78
N LEU A 245 8.26 15.51 2.50
CA LEU A 245 8.84 14.25 2.07
C LEU A 245 10.25 14.04 2.63
N VAL A 246 11.12 15.07 2.49
CA VAL A 246 12.50 14.99 2.98
C VAL A 246 12.52 14.85 4.50
N SER A 247 11.73 15.66 5.20
CA SER A 247 11.61 15.59 6.67
C SER A 247 11.12 14.22 7.14
N TRP A 248 10.10 13.68 6.48
CA TRP A 248 9.58 12.34 6.75
C TRP A 248 10.64 11.27 6.47
N ARG A 249 11.39 11.36 5.37
CA ARG A 249 12.43 10.37 5.02
C ARG A 249 13.59 10.40 6.03
N VAL A 250 13.97 11.59 6.51
CA VAL A 250 14.99 11.74 7.55
C VAL A 250 14.49 11.14 8.86
N LEU A 251 13.25 11.46 9.27
CA LEU A 251 12.61 10.89 10.47
C LEU A 251 12.51 9.36 10.37
N TYR A 252 12.06 8.85 9.24
CA TYR A 252 11.92 7.42 8.94
C TYR A 252 13.27 6.69 9.14
N ALA A 253 14.36 7.25 8.59
CA ALA A 253 15.69 6.68 8.75
C ALA A 253 16.23 6.80 10.18
N HIS A 254 16.00 7.94 10.84
CA HIS A 254 16.44 8.20 12.21
C HIS A 254 15.76 7.27 13.23
N LEU A 255 14.47 6.99 13.03
CA LEU A 255 13.71 6.06 13.87
C LEU A 255 14.02 4.59 13.58
N GLY A 256 14.90 4.30 12.62
CA GLY A 256 15.35 2.95 12.33
C GLY A 256 14.44 2.16 11.40
N TYR A 257 13.45 2.76 10.73
CA TYR A 257 12.65 2.07 9.73
C TYR A 257 13.43 1.82 8.43
N GLY A 258 12.99 0.86 7.64
CA GLY A 258 13.59 0.49 6.36
C GLY A 258 13.55 -1.00 6.09
N VAL A 259 14.13 -1.38 4.96
CA VAL A 259 14.17 -2.78 4.51
C VAL A 259 15.58 -3.16 4.12
N ALA A 260 16.06 -4.30 4.63
CA ALA A 260 17.32 -4.91 4.23
C ALA A 260 17.20 -6.44 4.29
N GLY A 261 17.92 -7.15 3.41
CA GLY A 261 18.00 -8.62 3.43
C GLY A 261 16.74 -9.38 2.97
N SER A 262 15.67 -8.70 2.55
CA SER A 262 14.39 -9.36 2.21
C SER A 262 14.38 -10.03 0.82
N GLY A 263 15.17 -9.53 -0.13
CA GLY A 263 15.13 -9.95 -1.53
C GLY A 263 13.82 -9.61 -2.30
N ILE A 264 12.78 -9.20 -1.60
CA ILE A 264 11.46 -8.85 -2.17
C ILE A 264 11.27 -7.34 -2.22
N TYR A 265 11.55 -6.66 -1.12
CA TYR A 265 11.45 -5.22 -1.00
C TYR A 265 12.80 -4.56 -1.28
N LEU A 266 12.78 -3.43 -1.99
CA LEU A 266 13.96 -2.62 -2.28
C LEU A 266 13.84 -1.29 -1.55
N ASP A 267 14.76 -1.02 -0.61
CA ASP A 267 14.92 0.33 -0.06
C ASP A 267 15.82 1.13 -1.02
N PRO A 268 15.41 2.30 -1.50
CA PRO A 268 16.25 3.17 -2.35
C PRO A 268 17.43 3.81 -1.61
N GLY A 269 17.68 3.47 -0.34
CA GLY A 269 18.81 3.93 0.46
C GLY A 269 20.17 3.30 0.04
N PRO A 270 21.26 3.66 0.71
CA PRO A 270 22.64 3.30 0.31
C PRO A 270 22.98 1.81 0.33
N THR A 271 22.07 0.94 0.78
CA THR A 271 22.28 -0.52 0.87
C THR A 271 22.07 -1.29 -0.44
N GLN A 272 21.73 -0.63 -1.54
CA GLN A 272 21.48 -1.31 -2.84
C GLN A 272 22.71 -1.99 -3.46
N SER A 273 23.93 -1.64 -3.04
CA SER A 273 25.16 -2.24 -3.59
C SER A 273 25.32 -3.73 -3.27
N ALA A 274 24.75 -4.21 -2.16
CA ALA A 274 24.82 -5.62 -1.77
C ALA A 274 23.78 -6.51 -2.46
N SER A 275 22.60 -5.98 -2.79
CA SER A 275 21.50 -6.76 -3.40
C SER A 275 21.72 -7.04 -4.89
N SER A 276 22.48 -6.20 -5.61
CA SER A 276 22.75 -6.40 -7.04
C SER A 276 23.71 -7.55 -7.33
N SER A 277 24.63 -7.86 -6.40
CA SER A 277 25.54 -8.99 -6.52
C SER A 277 24.85 -10.35 -6.32
N THR A 278 23.92 -10.43 -5.39
CA THR A 278 23.14 -11.66 -5.12
C THR A 278 22.16 -11.98 -6.26
N ARG A 279 21.59 -10.97 -6.91
CA ARG A 279 20.71 -11.15 -8.07
C ARG A 279 21.44 -11.72 -9.28
N ARG A 280 22.71 -11.33 -9.53
CA ARG A 280 23.52 -11.89 -10.62
C ARG A 280 23.91 -13.35 -10.37
N SER A 281 24.14 -13.74 -9.11
CA SER A 281 24.49 -15.12 -8.77
C SER A 281 23.29 -16.07 -8.86
N GLY A 282 22.09 -15.66 -8.43
CA GLY A 282 20.87 -16.47 -8.50
C GLY A 282 20.42 -16.77 -9.93
N TYR A 283 20.51 -15.81 -10.85
CA TYR A 283 20.15 -15.99 -12.26
C TYR A 283 21.12 -16.92 -13.01
N ARG A 284 22.40 -16.91 -12.65
CA ARG A 284 23.39 -17.84 -13.26
C ARG A 284 23.18 -19.28 -12.81
N SER A 285 22.76 -19.51 -11.55
CA SER A 285 22.48 -20.86 -11.05
C SER A 285 21.22 -21.49 -11.69
N CYS A 286 20.15 -20.73 -11.90
CA CYS A 286 18.95 -21.25 -12.56
C CYS A 286 19.19 -21.60 -14.04
N CYS A 287 19.98 -20.79 -14.77
CA CYS A 287 20.29 -21.09 -16.18
C CYS A 287 21.26 -22.28 -16.36
N SER A 288 22.13 -22.56 -15.37
CA SER A 288 23.07 -23.70 -15.47
C SER A 288 22.45 -25.07 -15.18
N VAL A 289 21.30 -25.10 -14.47
CA VAL A 289 20.59 -26.36 -14.17
C VAL A 289 19.72 -26.80 -15.38
N SER A 290 19.17 -25.84 -16.15
CA SER A 290 18.32 -26.18 -17.29
C SER A 290 19.09 -26.75 -18.51
N SER A 291 20.42 -26.54 -18.60
CA SER A 291 21.25 -27.06 -19.69
C SER A 291 21.81 -28.48 -19.48
N ARG A 292 21.64 -29.07 -18.28
CA ARG A 292 22.11 -30.46 -18.02
C ARG A 292 21.01 -31.52 -18.13
N CYS A 293 19.78 -31.20 -18.44
CA CYS A 293 18.68 -32.16 -18.57
C CYS A 293 18.41 -32.62 -20.04
N ARG A 294 19.23 -32.20 -21.00
CA ARG A 294 19.12 -32.72 -22.39
C ARG A 294 20.36 -33.54 -22.76
N GLY A 295 20.35 -34.82 -22.45
CA GLY A 295 21.35 -35.73 -22.95
C GLY A 295 21.47 -37.03 -22.17
N ARG A 296 20.50 -37.96 -22.30
CA ARG A 296 20.68 -39.40 -22.18
C ARG A 296 19.38 -40.15 -22.48
N THR A 297 19.06 -40.31 -23.73
CA THR A 297 18.28 -41.47 -24.18
C THR A 297 19.24 -42.40 -24.91
N SER A 298 19.80 -43.38 -24.19
CA SER A 298 20.47 -44.51 -24.81
C SER A 298 19.45 -45.64 -24.96
N HIS A 299 19.15 -45.99 -26.20
CA HIS A 299 18.53 -47.25 -26.58
C HIS A 299 19.29 -48.43 -25.98
N ARG A 300 18.63 -49.30 -25.24
CA ARG A 300 19.00 -50.70 -25.04
C ARG A 300 17.90 -51.57 -25.62
N SER A 301 18.18 -52.18 -26.75
CA SER A 301 17.50 -53.35 -27.26
C SER A 301 17.80 -54.55 -26.35
N ILE A 302 16.78 -55.32 -26.03
CA ILE A 302 16.86 -56.60 -25.34
C ILE A 302 16.42 -57.69 -26.34
N PRO A 303 17.10 -58.85 -26.40
CA PRO A 303 16.79 -59.92 -27.32
C PRO A 303 15.49 -60.65 -26.97
#